data_75b11bda4e71e46ecb3b5966ecfaf19d
#
_entry.id   75b11bda4e71e46ecb3b5966ecfaf19d
#
_cell.length_a   1.000
_cell.length_b   1.000
_cell.length_c   1.000
_cell.angle_alpha   90.00
_cell.angle_beta   90.00
_cell.angle_gamma   90.00
#
_symmetry.space_group_name_H-M   'P 1'
#
loop_
_entity.id
_entity.type
_entity.pdbx_description
1 polymer ?
#
loop_
_entity_poly.entity_id
_entity_poly.type
_entity_poly.pdbx_seq_one_letter_code
_entity_poly.pdbx_strand_id
1 'polypeptide(L)' 'MKNTDLGILIAKKNYSESSLILTFYTELNGLSSFIFKGARKKKLAIFHLGIYELTFFKRAESELGIINAMDLALP' A
#
# COMPACT_ATOMS: atom_id res chain seq x y z
N MET A 1 -5.35 13.01 7.14
CA MET A 1 -3.97 13.20 7.61
C MET A 1 -3.02 12.28 6.86
N LYS A 2 -1.89 12.81 6.41
CA LYS A 2 -0.89 12.07 5.68
C LYS A 2 0.04 11.32 6.63
N ASN A 3 0.19 10.03 6.40
CA ASN A 3 1.00 9.15 7.25
C ASN A 3 2.10 8.47 6.46
N THR A 4 3.17 8.13 7.14
CA THR A 4 4.29 7.39 6.57
C THR A 4 4.57 6.17 7.44
N ASP A 5 4.82 5.02 6.81
CA ASP A 5 5.11 3.78 7.52
C ASP A 5 5.97 2.87 6.65
N LEU A 6 6.63 1.91 7.27
CA LEU A 6 7.31 0.84 6.58
C LEU A 6 6.46 -0.42 6.66
N GLY A 7 6.33 -1.13 5.55
CA GLY A 7 5.54 -2.35 5.53
C GLY A 7 6.11 -3.42 4.61
N ILE A 8 5.82 -4.66 4.95
CA ILE A 8 6.13 -5.81 4.12
C ILE A 8 4.89 -6.18 3.34
N LEU A 9 5.00 -6.26 2.02
CA LEU A 9 3.85 -6.61 1.17
C LEU A 9 3.48 -8.08 1.36
N ILE A 10 2.28 -8.31 1.86
CA ILE A 10 1.77 -9.65 2.13
C ILE A 10 0.86 -10.14 1.02
N ALA A 11 0.01 -9.27 0.48
CA ALA A 11 -0.98 -9.67 -0.51
C ALA A 11 -1.29 -8.52 -1.47
N LYS A 12 -1.66 -8.90 -2.68
CA LYS A 12 -2.04 -7.97 -3.74
C LYS A 12 -3.31 -8.50 -4.39
N LYS A 13 -4.29 -7.63 -4.58
CA LYS A 13 -5.58 -8.00 -5.16
C LYS A 13 -6.06 -6.90 -6.10
N ASN A 14 -6.64 -7.28 -7.23
CA ASN A 14 -7.28 -6.31 -8.11
C ASN A 14 -8.52 -5.76 -7.45
N TYR A 15 -8.70 -4.45 -7.51
CA TYR A 15 -9.85 -3.78 -6.93
C TYR A 15 -10.78 -3.23 -8.01
N SER A 16 -10.22 -2.59 -9.02
CA SER A 16 -10.95 -2.04 -10.15
C SER A 16 -10.07 -2.16 -11.39
N GLU A 17 -10.52 -1.59 -12.50
CA GLU A 17 -9.75 -1.63 -13.75
C GLU A 17 -8.35 -1.04 -13.60
N SER A 18 -8.19 -0.06 -12.71
CA SER A 18 -6.92 0.66 -12.58
C SER A 18 -6.32 0.60 -11.18
N SER A 19 -7.03 0.04 -10.21
CA SER A 19 -6.61 0.10 -8.80
C SER A 19 -6.32 -1.27 -8.23
N LEU A 20 -5.43 -1.30 -7.24
CA LEU A 20 -5.10 -2.51 -6.48
C LEU A 20 -5.43 -2.29 -5.01
N ILE A 21 -5.76 -3.38 -4.32
CA ILE A 21 -5.73 -3.41 -2.87
C ILE A 21 -4.45 -4.13 -2.47
N LEU A 22 -3.62 -3.46 -1.68
CA LEU A 22 -2.37 -4.00 -1.19
C LEU A 22 -2.45 -4.17 0.31
N THR A 23 -2.08 -5.33 0.79
CA THR A 23 -2.05 -5.62 2.22
C THR A 23 -0.60 -5.69 2.68
N PHE A 24 -0.28 -4.90 3.70
CA PHE A 24 1.05 -4.82 4.27
C PHE A 24 1.00 -5.16 5.75
N TYR A 25 2.06 -5.77 6.22
CA TYR A 25 2.33 -5.82 7.64
C TYR A 25 3.23 -4.64 7.97
N THR A 26 2.68 -3.62 8.62
CA THR A 26 3.38 -2.37 8.84
C THR A 26 3.99 -2.29 10.23
N GLU A 27 5.04 -1.47 10.33
CA GLU A 27 5.75 -1.30 11.59
C GLU A 27 4.88 -0.61 12.65
N LEU A 28 4.16 0.42 12.25
CA LEU A 28 3.41 1.25 13.19
C LEU A 28 1.94 0.87 13.34
N ASN A 29 1.35 0.23 12.33
CA ASN A 29 -0.08 -0.02 12.28
C ASN A 29 -0.44 -1.51 12.17
N GLY A 30 0.54 -2.40 12.17
CA GLY A 30 0.30 -3.83 12.03
C GLY A 30 -0.24 -4.19 10.65
N LEU A 31 -1.07 -5.21 10.59
CA LEU A 31 -1.64 -5.67 9.32
C LEU A 31 -2.66 -4.66 8.82
N SER A 32 -2.38 -4.07 7.66
CA SER A 32 -3.19 -2.97 7.11
C SER A 32 -3.37 -3.14 5.62
N SER A 33 -4.53 -2.75 5.11
CA SER A 33 -4.83 -2.80 3.69
C SER A 33 -5.02 -1.40 3.13
N PHE A 34 -4.59 -1.21 1.89
CA PHE A 34 -4.61 0.10 1.24
C PHE A 34 -5.09 -0.04 -0.20
N ILE A 35 -5.74 1.01 -0.70
CA ILE A 35 -6.08 1.13 -2.12
C ILE A 35 -4.97 1.95 -2.78
N PHE A 36 -4.39 1.40 -3.83
CA PHE A 36 -3.42 2.12 -4.66
C PHE A 36 -4.09 2.45 -5.98
N LYS A 37 -4.61 3.65 -6.10
CA LYS A 37 -5.33 4.10 -7.28
C LYS A 37 -4.38 4.28 -8.46
N GLY A 38 -4.79 3.76 -9.61
CA GLY A 38 -4.00 3.87 -10.82
C GLY A 38 -2.80 2.93 -10.90
N ALA A 39 -2.60 2.07 -9.91
CA ALA A 39 -1.44 1.19 -9.86
C ALA A 39 -1.38 0.22 -11.03
N ARG A 40 -2.52 -0.23 -11.53
CA ARG A 40 -2.56 -1.18 -12.65
C ARG A 40 -2.16 -0.56 -13.97
N LYS A 41 -2.31 0.78 -14.09
CA LYS A 41 -1.89 1.52 -15.27
C LYS A 41 -0.43 1.94 -15.19
N LYS A 42 0.08 2.06 -13.99
CA LYS A 42 1.50 2.34 -13.76
C LYS A 42 2.24 1.02 -13.75
N LYS A 43 3.22 0.88 -14.60
CA LYS A 43 4.01 -0.35 -14.65
C LYS A 43 5.01 -0.38 -13.50
N LEU A 44 4.48 -0.42 -12.28
CA LEU A 44 5.30 -0.47 -11.08
C LEU A 44 5.72 -1.90 -10.80
N ALA A 45 6.99 -2.07 -10.43
CA ALA A 45 7.47 -3.34 -9.94
C ALA A 45 7.00 -3.51 -8.50
N ILE A 46 6.09 -4.44 -8.28
CA ILE A 46 5.54 -4.72 -6.96
C ILE A 46 5.97 -6.12 -6.57
N PHE A 47 6.83 -6.19 -5.55
CA PHE A 47 7.42 -7.46 -5.13
C PHE A 47 6.74 -7.99 -3.87
N HIS A 48 6.23 -9.20 -3.94
CA HIS A 48 5.68 -9.89 -2.77
C HIS A 48 6.79 -10.05 -1.72
N LEU A 49 6.49 -9.70 -0.49
CA LEU A 49 7.43 -9.68 0.64
C LEU A 49 8.52 -8.62 0.54
N GLY A 50 8.44 -7.73 -0.44
CA GLY A 50 9.31 -6.56 -0.47
C GLY A 50 8.98 -5.62 0.67
N ILE A 51 9.97 -4.88 1.14
CA ILE A 51 9.77 -3.87 2.19
C ILE A 51 9.63 -2.52 1.53
N TYR A 52 8.54 -1.84 1.81
CA TYR A 52 8.19 -0.57 1.18
C TYR A 52 8.03 0.53 2.20
N GLU A 53 8.48 1.72 1.83
CA GLU A 53 8.13 2.93 2.55
C GLU A 53 6.83 3.45 1.95
N LEU A 54 5.80 3.56 2.78
CA LEU A 54 4.47 3.92 2.35
C LEU A 54 4.13 5.32 2.83
N THR A 55 3.59 6.14 1.92
CA THR A 55 2.96 7.40 2.28
C THR A 55 1.49 7.25 1.93
N PHE A 56 0.63 7.41 2.91
CA PHE A 56 -0.79 7.13 2.72
C PHE A 56 -1.65 8.08 3.51
N PHE A 57 -2.93 8.13 3.10
CA PHE A 57 -3.96 8.88 3.76
C PHE A 57 -5.01 7.90 4.29
N LYS A 58 -5.39 8.03 5.55
CA LYS A 58 -6.39 7.16 6.15
C LYS A 58 -7.41 7.99 6.91
N ARG A 59 -8.68 7.79 6.59
CA ARG A 59 -9.77 8.40 7.36
C ARG A 59 -10.00 7.60 8.63
N ALA A 60 -10.38 8.28 9.70
CA ALA A 60 -10.61 7.64 10.98
C ALA A 60 -11.68 6.55 10.93
N GLU A 61 -12.65 6.68 10.04
CA GLU A 61 -13.77 5.75 9.91
C GLU A 61 -13.57 4.64 8.88
N SER A 62 -12.44 4.67 8.16
CA SER A 62 -12.19 3.71 7.10
C SER A 62 -11.12 2.71 7.52
N GLU A 63 -11.35 1.44 7.20
CA GLU A 63 -10.35 0.41 7.40
C GLU A 63 -9.30 0.40 6.30
N LEU A 64 -9.64 1.00 5.15
CA LEU A 64 -8.73 1.08 4.01
C LEU A 64 -8.10 2.46 3.93
N GLY A 65 -6.77 2.48 3.87
CA GLY A 65 -6.04 3.70 3.55
C GLY A 65 -5.90 3.87 2.05
N ILE A 66 -5.48 5.05 1.63
CA ILE A 66 -5.20 5.34 0.22
C ILE A 66 -3.72 5.65 0.09
N ILE A 67 -3.01 4.89 -0.75
CA ILE A 67 -1.59 5.09 -0.96
C ILE A 67 -1.37 6.29 -1.88
N ASN A 68 -0.56 7.24 -1.41
CA ASN A 68 -0.12 8.38 -2.20
C ASN A 68 1.22 8.11 -2.87
N ALA A 69 2.11 7.41 -2.17
CA ALA A 69 3.42 7.06 -2.70
C ALA A 69 3.90 5.76 -2.06
N MET A 70 4.63 4.96 -2.82
CA MET A 70 5.16 3.70 -2.35
C MET A 70 6.54 3.50 -2.97
N ASP A 71 7.55 3.41 -2.13
CA ASP A 71 8.94 3.25 -2.57
C ASP A 71 9.54 1.98 -1.97
N LEU A 72 10.22 1.22 -2.81
CA LEU A 72 10.89 0.01 -2.36
C LEU A 72 12.07 0.39 -1.47
N ALA A 73 11.99 0.02 -0.19
CA ALA A 73 13.04 0.30 0.76
C ALA A 73 14.12 -0.78 0.70
N LEU A 74 13.69 -2.05 0.62
CA LEU A 74 14.58 -3.19 0.47
C LEU A 74 13.95 -4.20 -0.49
N PRO A 75 14.72 -4.78 -1.39
CA PRO A 75 14.22 -5.80 -2.32
C PRO A 75 13.83 -7.09 -1.63
#